data_af10ec9d43ea09c9d88cd6677e3200c5
#
_entry.id   af10ec9d43ea09c9d88cd6677e3200c5
#
_cell.length_a   1.000
_cell.length_b   1.000
_cell.length_c   1.000
_cell.angle_alpha   90.00
_cell.angle_beta   90.00
_cell.angle_gamma   90.00
#
_symmetry.space_group_name_H-M   'P 1'
#
loop_
_entity.id
_entity.type
_entity.pdbx_description
1 polymer ?
#
loop_
_entity_poly.entity_id
_entity_poly.type
_entity_poly.pdbx_seq_one_letter_code
_entity_poly.pdbx_strand_id
1 'polypeptide(L)'
;MTVMTHTATQQIDLTGYGIHNATDVLHNPSYEVLFTEETRDDLSGYEKGIETELGAVSVDTGIFTGRSPKDKYIVKDDVTRDTLWWSDQGKNDNKPINQEVWQDLKSLVTTQLSNKRLFVVDCFCGANPESRLQVRVITEVAWQAHFVKNMFIRPTDEELKTFEPDFVVMNGAKTTNPNWHKQGLNSENFVAFNLTERIQIIGGTWYGGEMKKGMFAMMNYLLPIKGMASMHCSANVGEDGDVAIFFGLSGTGKTTLSTDPKRQLIGDDEHGWDDDGVFNFEGGCYAKTIRLSKEAEPDIYNAIRRDALLENVTVTEQGIIDFDDGSKTENTRVSYPIYHIDNIVKPISKAGHAQKVIFLTADAFGVLPPVSKLTPEQTKYHFLSGFTAKLAGTERGITEPTPTFSAAFGAAFLTLHPTQYAEVLVKRMVASGAEAYLVNTGWNGTGKRISIQDTRGIIDAILDGSIDKAQTKIIPTFNLEVPTSLPKVDPTILDPRDTYASTQEWQAKADDLATLFINNFAQYTDNDEGKSLVAAGPQKG
;
A
#
# COMPACT_ATOMS: atom_id res chain seq x y z
N MET A 1 6.45 29.60 35.16
CA MET A 1 7.68 28.82 34.97
C MET A 1 7.46 27.47 35.64
N THR A 2 6.93 26.51 34.89
CA THR A 2 6.77 25.13 35.36
C THR A 2 7.85 24.34 34.65
N VAL A 3 8.84 23.94 35.39
CA VAL A 3 9.93 23.08 34.89
C VAL A 3 9.30 21.74 34.55
N MET A 4 9.20 21.43 33.27
CA MET A 4 8.87 20.08 32.83
C MET A 4 10.04 19.18 33.21
N THR A 5 9.84 18.32 34.16
CA THR A 5 10.72 17.24 34.51
C THR A 5 10.79 16.29 33.32
N HIS A 6 11.90 16.32 32.58
CA HIS A 6 12.28 15.24 31.69
C HIS A 6 12.39 13.96 32.56
N THR A 7 11.45 13.05 32.40
CA THR A 7 11.63 11.66 32.83
C THR A 7 12.91 11.15 32.17
N ALA A 8 13.82 10.64 32.99
CA ALA A 8 15.08 10.07 32.49
C ALA A 8 14.76 8.99 31.48
N THR A 9 14.91 9.31 30.22
CA THR A 9 14.81 8.38 29.09
C THR A 9 15.93 7.36 29.28
N GLN A 10 15.58 6.10 29.41
CA GLN A 10 16.54 5.01 29.44
C GLN A 10 17.39 5.14 28.16
N GLN A 11 18.70 5.38 28.34
CA GLN A 11 19.59 5.63 27.21
C GLN A 11 19.66 4.34 26.39
N ILE A 12 19.08 4.34 25.20
CA ILE A 12 19.07 3.17 24.31
C ILE A 12 20.48 2.93 23.76
N ASP A 13 20.98 1.71 23.86
CA ASP A 13 22.27 1.32 23.30
C ASP A 13 22.10 0.96 21.80
N LEU A 14 22.73 1.72 20.93
CA LEU A 14 22.73 1.51 19.48
C LEU A 14 23.99 0.81 18.96
N THR A 15 24.95 0.51 19.84
CA THR A 15 26.24 -0.11 19.45
C THR A 15 26.07 -1.51 18.88
N GLY A 16 25.03 -2.24 19.33
CA GLY A 16 24.65 -3.55 18.79
C GLY A 16 24.24 -3.50 17.31
N TYR A 17 23.81 -2.34 16.80
CA TYR A 17 23.49 -2.11 15.38
C TYR A 17 24.71 -1.58 14.58
N GLY A 18 25.85 -1.33 15.22
CA GLY A 18 27.04 -0.75 14.60
C GLY A 18 27.03 0.78 14.56
N ILE A 19 26.17 1.44 15.32
CA ILE A 19 26.08 2.90 15.44
C ILE A 19 26.80 3.32 16.72
N HIS A 20 27.83 4.16 16.60
CA HIS A 20 28.68 4.54 17.70
C HIS A 20 28.66 6.05 17.98
N ASN A 21 28.87 6.41 19.25
CA ASN A 21 29.04 7.79 19.70
C ASN A 21 27.89 8.72 19.25
N ALA A 22 26.64 8.27 19.29
CA ALA A 22 25.53 9.18 19.09
C ALA A 22 25.61 10.35 20.07
N THR A 23 25.52 11.60 19.55
CA THR A 23 25.72 12.80 20.40
C THR A 23 24.50 13.06 21.29
N ASP A 24 23.34 12.65 20.83
CA ASP A 24 22.05 12.69 21.53
C ASP A 24 21.11 11.70 20.90
N VAL A 25 20.24 11.05 21.68
CA VAL A 25 19.25 10.10 21.17
C VAL A 25 17.87 10.45 21.73
N LEU A 26 16.99 10.93 20.85
CA LEU A 26 15.59 11.15 21.19
C LEU A 26 14.81 9.85 20.92
N HIS A 27 14.53 9.12 21.99
CA HIS A 27 13.82 7.85 21.93
C HIS A 27 12.30 8.08 22.11
N ASN A 28 11.51 7.62 21.17
CA ASN A 28 10.05 7.78 21.12
C ASN A 28 9.58 9.24 21.33
N PRO A 29 10.14 10.21 20.61
CA PRO A 29 9.80 11.61 20.82
C PRO A 29 8.29 11.85 20.61
N SER A 30 7.72 12.77 21.39
CA SER A 30 6.34 13.22 21.20
C SER A 30 6.18 14.00 19.88
N TYR A 31 4.96 14.17 19.39
CA TYR A 31 4.69 15.03 18.23
C TYR A 31 5.16 16.47 18.44
N GLU A 32 5.03 17.00 19.64
CA GLU A 32 5.50 18.34 20.00
C GLU A 32 7.01 18.49 19.88
N VAL A 33 7.76 17.46 20.36
CA VAL A 33 9.22 17.42 20.23
C VAL A 33 9.59 17.32 18.74
N LEU A 34 8.96 16.42 17.98
CA LEU A 34 9.23 16.26 16.55
C LEU A 34 8.96 17.56 15.77
N PHE A 35 7.81 18.20 16.03
CA PHE A 35 7.51 19.50 15.42
C PHE A 35 8.59 20.54 15.69
N THR A 36 9.05 20.65 16.95
CA THR A 36 10.10 21.59 17.32
C THR A 36 11.41 21.26 16.59
N GLU A 37 11.75 19.97 16.50
CA GLU A 37 13.02 19.53 15.89
C GLU A 37 13.01 19.68 14.36
N GLU A 38 11.92 19.40 13.67
CA GLU A 38 11.84 19.46 12.19
C GLU A 38 11.63 20.87 11.65
N THR A 39 11.19 21.82 12.50
CA THR A 39 10.99 23.24 12.11
C THR A 39 12.08 24.18 12.61
N ARG A 40 13.13 23.68 13.24
CA ARG A 40 14.26 24.48 13.79
C ARG A 40 14.86 25.42 12.74
N ASP A 41 15.19 26.63 13.14
CA ASP A 41 15.72 27.68 12.23
C ASP A 41 17.09 27.36 11.66
N ASP A 42 17.89 26.55 12.37
CA ASP A 42 19.22 26.13 11.92
C ASP A 42 19.23 24.99 10.91
N LEU A 43 18.08 24.40 10.61
CA LEU A 43 17.93 23.40 9.56
C LEU A 43 17.82 24.04 8.18
N SER A 44 18.29 23.34 7.16
CA SER A 44 18.25 23.75 5.76
C SER A 44 18.05 22.55 4.83
N GLY A 45 17.70 22.83 3.57
CA GLY A 45 17.51 21.80 2.55
C GLY A 45 16.39 20.82 2.93
N TYR A 46 16.61 19.55 2.68
CA TYR A 46 15.60 18.50 2.87
C TYR A 46 15.36 18.10 4.33
N GLU A 47 16.08 18.66 5.29
CA GLU A 47 15.82 18.46 6.72
C GLU A 47 14.79 19.45 7.26
N LYS A 48 14.65 20.61 6.62
CA LYS A 48 13.81 21.71 7.09
C LYS A 48 12.35 21.46 6.78
N GLY A 49 11.53 21.39 7.81
CA GLY A 49 10.07 21.45 7.71
C GLY A 49 9.55 22.87 7.79
N ILE A 50 8.47 23.16 7.08
CA ILE A 50 7.77 24.45 7.09
C ILE A 50 6.40 24.22 7.69
N GLU A 51 6.06 24.95 8.76
CA GLU A 51 4.71 24.95 9.31
C GLU A 51 3.75 25.61 8.31
N THR A 52 2.61 24.97 8.07
CA THR A 52 1.61 25.44 7.12
C THR A 52 0.46 26.15 7.81
N GLU A 53 -0.34 26.89 7.03
CA GLU A 53 -1.56 27.58 7.50
C GLU A 53 -2.58 26.64 8.14
N LEU A 54 -2.54 25.34 7.82
CA LEU A 54 -3.39 24.30 8.43
C LEU A 54 -2.76 23.65 9.67
N GLY A 55 -1.54 24.06 10.05
CA GLY A 55 -0.81 23.52 11.21
C GLY A 55 -0.04 22.24 10.94
N ALA A 56 -0.14 21.65 9.76
CA ALA A 56 0.70 20.54 9.32
C ALA A 56 2.11 21.05 8.97
N VAL A 57 3.10 20.16 9.00
CA VAL A 57 4.46 20.47 8.52
C VAL A 57 4.61 19.98 7.09
N SER A 58 5.22 20.80 6.21
CA SER A 58 5.56 20.43 4.85
C SER A 58 7.06 20.25 4.68
N VAL A 59 7.47 19.16 4.03
CA VAL A 59 8.87 18.81 3.76
C VAL A 59 9.09 18.47 2.29
N ASP A 60 10.35 18.55 1.90
CA ASP A 60 10.83 18.22 0.57
C ASP A 60 11.66 16.93 0.62
N THR A 61 11.33 15.94 -0.23
CA THR A 61 12.06 14.66 -0.31
C THR A 61 13.14 14.66 -1.40
N GLY A 62 13.50 15.81 -1.95
CA GLY A 62 14.53 15.94 -2.97
C GLY A 62 14.08 15.46 -4.34
N ILE A 63 14.99 14.85 -5.07
CA ILE A 63 14.72 14.30 -6.41
C ILE A 63 13.86 13.05 -6.37
N PHE A 64 13.81 12.35 -5.24
CA PHE A 64 13.00 11.15 -5.04
C PHE A 64 11.63 11.53 -4.47
N THR A 65 10.70 11.83 -5.35
CA THR A 65 9.31 12.14 -4.97
C THR A 65 8.41 10.90 -4.92
N GLY A 66 9.01 9.72 -4.98
CA GLY A 66 8.37 8.41 -4.92
C GLY A 66 9.40 7.33 -4.61
N ARG A 67 8.96 6.10 -4.47
CA ARG A 67 9.84 4.95 -4.24
C ARG A 67 10.75 4.69 -5.44
N SER A 68 11.89 4.05 -5.15
CA SER A 68 12.85 3.60 -6.15
C SER A 68 12.92 2.05 -6.20
N PRO A 69 11.94 1.37 -6.82
CA PRO A 69 11.88 -0.09 -6.82
C PRO A 69 13.08 -0.75 -7.50
N LYS A 70 13.74 -0.06 -8.43
CA LYS A 70 14.95 -0.54 -9.09
C LYS A 70 16.17 -0.58 -8.16
N ASP A 71 16.13 0.12 -7.04
CA ASP A 71 17.20 0.19 -6.03
C ASP A 71 16.87 -0.67 -4.79
N LYS A 72 15.88 -1.56 -4.90
CA LYS A 72 15.54 -2.55 -3.86
C LYS A 72 16.40 -3.78 -3.99
N TYR A 73 17.02 -4.21 -2.87
CA TYR A 73 17.89 -5.37 -2.80
C TYR A 73 17.59 -6.23 -1.57
N ILE A 74 17.74 -7.55 -1.71
CA ILE A 74 17.57 -8.48 -0.59
C ILE A 74 18.78 -9.42 -0.56
N VAL A 75 19.31 -9.67 0.63
CA VAL A 75 20.42 -10.63 0.80
C VAL A 75 19.94 -12.03 0.44
N LYS A 76 20.67 -12.68 -0.46
CA LYS A 76 20.43 -14.07 -0.85
C LYS A 76 21.33 -14.98 -0.02
N ASP A 77 20.75 -15.58 0.99
CA ASP A 77 21.41 -16.49 1.93
C ASP A 77 20.63 -17.79 2.12
N ASP A 78 20.98 -18.59 3.13
CA ASP A 78 20.33 -19.88 3.37
C ASP A 78 18.85 -19.75 3.80
N VAL A 79 18.43 -18.59 4.36
CA VAL A 79 17.03 -18.32 4.74
C VAL A 79 16.19 -17.96 3.52
N THR A 80 16.74 -17.18 2.61
CA THR A 80 15.98 -16.51 1.54
C THR A 80 16.11 -17.21 0.18
N ARG A 81 17.17 -18.00 -0.03
CA ARG A 81 17.53 -18.59 -1.34
C ARG A 81 16.37 -19.33 -1.99
N ASP A 82 15.68 -20.16 -1.22
CA ASP A 82 14.66 -21.08 -1.72
C ASP A 82 13.23 -20.63 -1.41
N THR A 83 13.07 -19.52 -0.69
CA THR A 83 11.76 -19.02 -0.26
C THR A 83 11.32 -17.77 -1.01
N LEU A 84 12.25 -16.88 -1.36
CA LEU A 84 11.95 -15.65 -2.08
C LEU A 84 11.74 -15.90 -3.58
N TRP A 85 10.82 -15.15 -4.16
CA TRP A 85 10.65 -15.08 -5.61
C TRP A 85 11.63 -14.04 -6.16
N TRP A 86 12.74 -14.51 -6.69
CA TRP A 86 13.84 -13.68 -7.15
C TRP A 86 13.61 -13.06 -8.52
N SER A 87 14.25 -11.93 -8.81
CA SER A 87 14.13 -11.21 -10.07
C SER A 87 14.67 -11.96 -11.30
N ASP A 88 15.48 -13.00 -11.11
CA ASP A 88 15.93 -13.93 -12.15
C ASP A 88 14.94 -15.06 -12.45
N GLN A 89 13.91 -15.24 -11.62
CA GLN A 89 12.86 -16.24 -11.76
C GLN A 89 11.56 -15.70 -12.35
N GLY A 90 11.41 -14.38 -12.45
CA GLY A 90 10.19 -13.75 -12.95
C GLY A 90 10.23 -12.22 -12.91
N LYS A 91 9.19 -11.59 -13.41
CA LYS A 91 9.10 -10.13 -13.46
C LYS A 91 8.79 -9.56 -12.07
N ASN A 92 9.82 -9.25 -11.30
CA ASN A 92 9.72 -8.62 -9.99
C ASN A 92 10.96 -7.78 -9.65
N ASP A 93 10.94 -7.07 -8.54
CA ASP A 93 12.02 -6.18 -8.07
C ASP A 93 12.82 -6.79 -6.90
N ASN A 94 12.76 -8.10 -6.65
CA ASN A 94 13.51 -8.77 -5.60
C ASN A 94 14.92 -9.12 -6.09
N LYS A 95 15.79 -8.11 -6.14
CA LYS A 95 17.16 -8.26 -6.65
C LYS A 95 18.06 -8.83 -5.56
N PRO A 96 18.80 -9.91 -5.84
CA PRO A 96 19.71 -10.49 -4.87
C PRO A 96 20.98 -9.66 -4.73
N ILE A 97 21.47 -9.56 -3.49
CA ILE A 97 22.84 -9.16 -3.16
C ILE A 97 23.48 -10.23 -2.26
N ASN A 98 24.79 -10.30 -2.29
CA ASN A 98 25.53 -11.18 -1.39
C ASN A 98 25.85 -10.49 -0.04
N GLN A 99 26.36 -11.25 0.91
CA GLN A 99 26.67 -10.76 2.25
C GLN A 99 27.78 -9.68 2.25
N GLU A 100 28.74 -9.73 1.33
CA GLU A 100 29.81 -8.73 1.23
C GLU A 100 29.22 -7.35 0.84
N VAL A 101 28.41 -7.30 -0.22
CA VAL A 101 27.71 -6.06 -0.62
C VAL A 101 26.81 -5.55 0.50
N TRP A 102 26.12 -6.44 1.20
CA TRP A 102 25.30 -6.07 2.36
C TRP A 102 26.14 -5.39 3.46
N GLN A 103 27.29 -5.95 3.83
CA GLN A 103 28.15 -5.36 4.87
C GLN A 103 28.69 -4.00 4.44
N ASP A 104 29.07 -3.82 3.18
CA ASP A 104 29.49 -2.53 2.64
C ASP A 104 28.38 -1.48 2.76
N LEU A 105 27.16 -1.79 2.32
CA LEU A 105 26.02 -0.88 2.40
C LEU A 105 25.65 -0.57 3.86
N LYS A 106 25.64 -1.58 4.73
CA LYS A 106 25.38 -1.41 6.17
C LYS A 106 26.43 -0.51 6.82
N SER A 107 27.70 -0.67 6.46
CA SER A 107 28.78 0.18 6.96
C SER A 107 28.61 1.65 6.55
N LEU A 108 28.15 1.93 5.33
CA LEU A 108 27.85 3.30 4.91
C LEU A 108 26.76 3.93 5.79
N VAL A 109 25.66 3.21 6.04
CA VAL A 109 24.55 3.71 6.86
C VAL A 109 24.97 3.87 8.33
N THR A 110 25.63 2.89 8.92
CA THR A 110 26.05 2.96 10.33
C THR A 110 27.10 4.05 10.55
N THR A 111 28.00 4.27 9.58
CA THR A 111 28.96 5.39 9.60
C THR A 111 28.23 6.74 9.53
N GLN A 112 27.22 6.86 8.64
CA GLN A 112 26.41 8.07 8.52
C GLN A 112 25.69 8.41 9.81
N LEU A 113 25.11 7.41 10.47
CA LEU A 113 24.34 7.58 11.70
C LEU A 113 25.21 7.73 12.95
N SER A 114 26.50 7.34 12.90
CA SER A 114 27.44 7.51 14.02
C SER A 114 27.85 8.97 14.22
N ASN A 115 28.12 9.36 15.47
CA ASN A 115 28.49 10.73 15.86
C ASN A 115 27.41 11.78 15.48
N LYS A 116 26.14 11.37 15.48
CA LYS A 116 25.00 12.23 15.15
C LYS A 116 24.01 12.29 16.30
N ARG A 117 23.15 13.32 16.25
CA ARG A 117 21.89 13.33 16.98
C ARG A 117 20.91 12.43 16.23
N LEU A 118 20.24 11.53 16.92
CA LEU A 118 19.39 10.52 16.33
C LEU A 118 17.98 10.55 16.92
N PHE A 119 17.02 10.17 16.09
CA PHE A 119 15.66 9.90 16.46
C PHE A 119 15.42 8.38 16.34
N VAL A 120 14.96 7.80 17.44
CA VAL A 120 14.63 6.36 17.49
C VAL A 120 13.14 6.23 17.80
N VAL A 121 12.41 5.57 16.94
CA VAL A 121 10.96 5.34 17.09
C VAL A 121 10.71 3.83 17.16
N ASP A 122 10.16 3.40 18.30
CA ASP A 122 9.65 2.06 18.49
C ASP A 122 8.15 2.05 18.15
N CYS A 123 7.74 1.13 17.28
CA CYS A 123 6.39 1.08 16.74
C CYS A 123 5.99 -0.35 16.34
N PHE A 124 4.73 -0.53 15.98
CA PHE A 124 4.25 -1.81 15.46
C PHE A 124 3.83 -1.70 14.01
N CYS A 125 4.11 -2.75 13.24
CA CYS A 125 3.51 -3.02 11.94
C CYS A 125 2.51 -4.16 12.11
N GLY A 126 1.21 -3.83 12.15
CA GLY A 126 0.11 -4.74 12.42
C GLY A 126 -0.63 -4.44 13.73
N ALA A 127 -1.95 -4.32 13.64
CA ALA A 127 -2.82 -4.03 14.78
C ALA A 127 -3.11 -5.25 15.66
N ASN A 128 -2.98 -6.47 15.12
CA ASN A 128 -3.18 -7.68 15.92
C ASN A 128 -1.89 -8.07 16.66
N PRO A 129 -1.87 -8.08 18.01
CA PRO A 129 -0.68 -8.42 18.80
C PRO A 129 -0.03 -9.75 18.44
N GLU A 130 -0.82 -10.76 18.07
CA GLU A 130 -0.33 -12.12 17.74
C GLU A 130 0.39 -12.19 16.39
N SER A 131 0.14 -11.21 15.51
CA SER A 131 0.61 -11.23 14.11
C SER A 131 1.47 -10.03 13.72
N ARG A 132 1.65 -9.05 14.62
CA ARG A 132 2.40 -7.82 14.37
C ARG A 132 3.91 -8.01 14.41
N LEU A 133 4.64 -7.10 13.76
CA LEU A 133 6.07 -6.90 13.98
C LEU A 133 6.32 -5.73 14.93
N GLN A 134 7.23 -5.89 15.86
CA GLN A 134 7.84 -4.82 16.65
C GLN A 134 8.98 -4.22 15.82
N VAL A 135 8.83 -2.97 15.42
CA VAL A 135 9.77 -2.30 14.52
C VAL A 135 10.45 -1.14 15.21
N ARG A 136 11.78 -1.10 15.15
CA ARG A 136 12.58 0.05 15.57
C ARG A 136 13.10 0.78 14.37
N VAL A 137 12.82 2.07 14.28
CA VAL A 137 13.34 2.93 13.20
C VAL A 137 14.36 3.90 13.77
N ILE A 138 15.53 3.99 13.15
CA ILE A 138 16.65 4.86 13.53
C ILE A 138 16.95 5.79 12.37
N THR A 139 16.91 7.10 12.61
CA THR A 139 17.18 8.15 11.61
C THR A 139 17.82 9.37 12.26
N GLU A 140 18.59 10.15 11.46
CA GLU A 140 19.10 11.46 11.89
C GLU A 140 18.16 12.63 11.49
N VAL A 141 17.02 12.34 10.82
CA VAL A 141 16.11 13.35 10.28
C VAL A 141 14.79 13.34 11.06
N ALA A 142 14.46 14.45 11.70
CA ALA A 142 13.31 14.58 12.59
C ALA A 142 11.98 14.27 11.87
N TRP A 143 11.74 14.82 10.68
CA TRP A 143 10.49 14.59 9.98
C TRP A 143 10.34 13.14 9.47
N GLN A 144 11.44 12.41 9.26
CA GLN A 144 11.33 10.97 8.96
C GLN A 144 10.84 10.18 10.18
N ALA A 145 11.28 10.57 11.39
CA ALA A 145 10.71 10.02 12.62
C ALA A 145 9.23 10.40 12.82
N HIS A 146 8.85 11.62 12.42
CA HIS A 146 7.45 12.06 12.39
C HIS A 146 6.62 11.21 11.41
N PHE A 147 7.11 11.00 10.19
CA PHE A 147 6.48 10.12 9.22
C PHE A 147 6.25 8.71 9.79
N VAL A 148 7.26 8.12 10.41
CA VAL A 148 7.18 6.80 11.06
C VAL A 148 6.10 6.81 12.15
N LYS A 149 6.08 7.84 13.01
CA LYS A 149 5.09 7.98 14.08
C LYS A 149 3.67 8.12 13.54
N ASN A 150 3.48 8.74 12.38
CA ASN A 150 2.19 8.78 11.69
C ASN A 150 1.80 7.43 11.13
N MET A 151 2.71 6.77 10.41
CA MET A 151 2.38 5.63 9.57
C MET A 151 2.32 4.30 10.31
N PHE A 152 3.17 4.11 11.33
CA PHE A 152 3.16 2.89 12.13
C PHE A 152 2.28 3.01 13.36
N ILE A 153 1.89 1.88 13.93
CA ILE A 153 1.08 1.86 15.14
C ILE A 153 1.95 2.24 16.32
N ARG A 154 1.49 3.22 17.08
CA ARG A 154 2.15 3.74 18.26
C ARG A 154 1.89 2.81 19.45
N PRO A 155 2.93 2.24 20.08
CA PRO A 155 2.77 1.48 21.30
C PRO A 155 2.23 2.35 22.45
N THR A 156 1.51 1.73 23.36
CA THR A 156 1.19 2.32 24.67
C THR A 156 2.43 2.32 25.58
N ASP A 157 2.43 3.12 26.63
CA ASP A 157 3.53 3.15 27.62
C ASP A 157 3.76 1.79 28.27
N GLU A 158 2.71 0.98 28.42
CA GLU A 158 2.81 -0.38 28.97
C GLU A 158 3.50 -1.34 27.99
N GLU A 159 3.14 -1.26 26.70
CA GLU A 159 3.78 -2.08 25.66
C GLU A 159 5.25 -1.72 25.46
N LEU A 160 5.61 -0.45 25.63
CA LEU A 160 7.01 -0.02 25.55
C LEU A 160 7.92 -0.62 26.63
N LYS A 161 7.38 -1.00 27.79
CA LYS A 161 8.19 -1.61 28.87
C LYS A 161 8.76 -2.98 28.49
N THR A 162 8.11 -3.68 27.60
CA THR A 162 8.52 -5.03 27.14
C THR A 162 8.87 -5.05 25.66
N PHE A 163 9.08 -3.86 25.05
CA PHE A 163 9.37 -3.76 23.64
C PHE A 163 10.75 -4.29 23.31
N GLU A 164 10.79 -5.28 22.43
CA GLU A 164 12.02 -5.79 21.81
C GLU A 164 11.81 -5.84 20.30
N PRO A 165 12.64 -5.17 19.50
CA PRO A 165 12.40 -5.08 18.06
C PRO A 165 12.58 -6.44 17.36
N ASP A 166 11.55 -6.86 16.63
CA ASP A 166 11.63 -7.98 15.70
C ASP A 166 12.35 -7.59 14.41
N PHE A 167 12.30 -6.31 14.06
CA PHE A 167 12.89 -5.77 12.84
C PHE A 167 13.41 -4.34 13.07
N VAL A 168 14.54 -4.00 12.46
CA VAL A 168 15.16 -2.67 12.60
C VAL A 168 15.27 -2.01 11.24
N VAL A 169 14.88 -0.74 11.14
CA VAL A 169 15.05 0.12 9.97
C VAL A 169 16.11 1.17 10.30
N MET A 170 17.21 1.19 9.58
CA MET A 170 18.24 2.22 9.68
C MET A 170 18.20 3.11 8.43
N ASN A 171 17.77 4.36 8.61
CA ASN A 171 17.63 5.30 7.49
C ASN A 171 18.78 6.30 7.48
N GLY A 172 19.73 6.09 6.58
CA GLY A 172 20.86 6.96 6.29
C GLY A 172 20.67 7.75 5.00
N ALA A 173 19.53 8.46 4.86
CA ALA A 173 19.15 9.17 3.64
C ALA A 173 20.24 10.06 3.04
N LYS A 174 21.16 10.55 3.87
CA LYS A 174 22.24 11.46 3.45
C LYS A 174 23.46 10.75 2.86
N THR A 175 23.56 9.43 2.97
CA THR A 175 24.68 8.66 2.40
C THR A 175 24.29 7.97 1.11
N THR A 176 25.23 7.88 0.18
CA THR A 176 25.08 7.11 -1.08
C THR A 176 26.19 6.09 -1.20
N ASN A 177 26.06 5.13 -2.10
CA ASN A 177 27.04 4.11 -2.36
C ASN A 177 27.96 4.48 -3.54
N PRO A 178 29.21 4.89 -3.32
CA PRO A 178 30.13 5.25 -4.40
C PRO A 178 30.60 4.03 -5.24
N ASN A 179 30.41 2.82 -4.73
CA ASN A 179 30.89 1.59 -5.36
C ASN A 179 29.81 0.83 -6.13
N TRP A 180 28.62 1.42 -6.30
CA TRP A 180 27.46 0.75 -6.88
C TRP A 180 27.75 0.09 -8.25
N HIS A 181 28.51 0.74 -9.14
CA HIS A 181 28.89 0.17 -10.43
C HIS A 181 29.69 -1.14 -10.29
N LYS A 182 30.67 -1.16 -9.37
CA LYS A 182 31.52 -2.34 -9.14
C LYS A 182 30.74 -3.49 -8.53
N GLN A 183 29.68 -3.17 -7.79
CA GLN A 183 28.81 -4.15 -7.12
C GLN A 183 27.62 -4.58 -7.98
N GLY A 184 27.49 -4.05 -9.20
CA GLY A 184 26.41 -4.38 -10.13
C GLY A 184 25.02 -3.87 -9.69
N LEU A 185 25.00 -2.82 -8.85
CA LEU A 185 23.76 -2.20 -8.40
C LEU A 185 23.23 -1.21 -9.45
N ASN A 186 21.97 -0.83 -9.34
CA ASN A 186 21.29 0.01 -10.33
C ASN A 186 21.72 1.49 -10.25
N SER A 187 21.96 1.99 -9.04
CA SER A 187 22.39 3.36 -8.80
C SER A 187 23.13 3.46 -7.46
N GLU A 188 23.59 4.67 -7.11
CA GLU A 188 24.20 4.97 -5.83
C GLU A 188 23.23 4.89 -4.64
N ASN A 189 21.90 4.90 -4.92
CA ASN A 189 20.86 4.80 -3.91
C ASN A 189 20.53 3.33 -3.65
N PHE A 190 20.08 3.03 -2.44
CA PHE A 190 19.74 1.67 -2.08
C PHE A 190 18.69 1.59 -0.98
N VAL A 191 17.82 0.59 -1.12
CA VAL A 191 16.90 0.11 -0.10
C VAL A 191 17.14 -1.38 0.03
N ALA A 192 17.89 -1.80 1.03
CA ALA A 192 18.37 -3.17 1.14
C ALA A 192 17.86 -3.85 2.42
N PHE A 193 17.61 -5.15 2.31
CA PHE A 193 17.07 -5.97 3.38
C PHE A 193 17.94 -7.18 3.64
N ASN A 194 18.21 -7.46 4.91
CA ASN A 194 18.75 -8.73 5.38
C ASN A 194 17.72 -9.39 6.32
N LEU A 195 17.09 -10.46 5.87
CA LEU A 195 16.04 -11.14 6.62
C LEU A 195 16.59 -11.99 7.76
N THR A 196 17.83 -12.45 7.65
CA THR A 196 18.54 -13.18 8.71
C THR A 196 18.91 -12.25 9.86
N GLU A 197 19.45 -11.06 9.55
CA GLU A 197 19.73 -10.02 10.54
C GLU A 197 18.48 -9.25 10.98
N ARG A 198 17.37 -9.35 10.22
CA ARG A 198 16.13 -8.60 10.42
C ARG A 198 16.33 -7.09 10.39
N ILE A 199 17.05 -6.62 9.38
CA ILE A 199 17.41 -5.22 9.19
C ILE A 199 17.05 -4.77 7.78
N GLN A 200 16.47 -3.56 7.69
CA GLN A 200 16.38 -2.74 6.48
C GLN A 200 17.34 -1.57 6.60
N ILE A 201 18.07 -1.29 5.53
CA ILE A 201 18.89 -0.08 5.42
C ILE A 201 18.49 0.73 4.21
N ILE A 202 18.52 2.06 4.35
CA ILE A 202 18.16 3.02 3.30
C ILE A 202 19.30 4.02 3.14
N GLY A 203 19.70 4.28 1.90
CA GLY A 203 20.69 5.30 1.56
C GLY A 203 20.32 6.05 0.29
N GLY A 204 20.59 7.37 0.25
CA GLY A 204 20.45 8.22 -0.91
C GLY A 204 19.05 8.69 -1.25
N THR A 205 18.01 8.11 -0.71
CA THR A 205 16.62 8.56 -0.89
C THR A 205 16.04 9.13 0.40
N TRP A 206 15.33 10.26 0.28
CA TRP A 206 14.66 10.91 1.41
C TRP A 206 13.19 10.54 1.52
N TYR A 207 12.62 9.86 0.52
CA TYR A 207 11.20 9.54 0.45
C TYR A 207 10.74 8.64 1.60
N GLY A 208 9.83 9.15 2.45
CA GLY A 208 9.35 8.46 3.65
C GLY A 208 8.69 7.11 3.37
N GLY A 209 8.03 6.99 2.21
CA GLY A 209 7.36 5.77 1.79
C GLY A 209 8.26 4.54 1.63
N GLU A 210 9.61 4.68 1.57
CA GLU A 210 10.53 3.52 1.55
C GLU A 210 10.53 2.77 2.89
N MET A 211 10.41 3.46 4.03
CA MET A 211 10.31 2.83 5.35
C MET A 211 8.98 2.07 5.49
N LYS A 212 7.86 2.73 5.13
CA LYS A 212 6.52 2.14 5.17
C LYS A 212 6.41 0.90 4.29
N LYS A 213 6.71 1.04 3.01
CA LYS A 213 6.58 -0.06 2.03
C LYS A 213 7.62 -1.14 2.20
N GLY A 214 8.76 -0.82 2.81
CA GLY A 214 9.74 -1.81 3.22
C GLY A 214 9.16 -2.79 4.23
N MET A 215 8.50 -2.30 5.26
CA MET A 215 7.86 -3.16 6.26
C MET A 215 6.65 -3.91 5.68
N PHE A 216 5.90 -3.30 4.77
CA PHE A 216 4.87 -4.02 4.04
C PHE A 216 5.44 -5.21 3.23
N ALA A 217 6.58 -5.03 2.56
CA ALA A 217 7.26 -6.13 1.87
C ALA A 217 7.71 -7.23 2.85
N MET A 218 8.12 -6.88 4.07
CA MET A 218 8.46 -7.85 5.12
C MET A 218 7.23 -8.59 5.64
N MET A 219 6.10 -7.92 5.83
CA MET A 219 4.83 -8.58 6.16
C MET A 219 4.39 -9.53 5.03
N ASN A 220 4.59 -9.14 3.78
CA ASN A 220 4.36 -9.99 2.60
C ASN A 220 5.28 -11.23 2.54
N TYR A 221 6.41 -11.21 3.20
CA TYR A 221 7.25 -12.40 3.37
C TYR A 221 6.79 -13.25 4.56
N LEU A 222 6.60 -12.64 5.71
CA LEU A 222 6.45 -13.35 6.98
C LEU A 222 5.05 -13.96 7.18
N LEU A 223 3.98 -13.25 6.80
CA LEU A 223 2.62 -13.70 7.08
C LEU A 223 2.18 -14.88 6.20
N PRO A 224 2.39 -14.87 4.86
CA PRO A 224 1.94 -15.99 4.03
C PRO A 224 2.64 -17.32 4.37
N ILE A 225 3.91 -17.29 4.76
CA ILE A 225 4.64 -18.48 5.23
C ILE A 225 3.95 -19.11 6.47
N LYS A 226 3.32 -18.28 7.30
CA LYS A 226 2.54 -18.70 8.48
C LYS A 226 1.07 -19.01 8.15
N GLY A 227 0.67 -18.97 6.88
CA GLY A 227 -0.72 -19.19 6.44
C GLY A 227 -1.66 -18.01 6.72
N MET A 228 -1.11 -16.82 6.94
CA MET A 228 -1.87 -15.56 7.12
C MET A 228 -1.85 -14.74 5.83
N ALA A 229 -2.95 -14.10 5.47
CA ALA A 229 -2.95 -13.23 4.30
C ALA A 229 -2.28 -11.90 4.62
N SER A 230 -1.48 -11.40 3.67
CA SER A 230 -0.96 -10.05 3.63
C SER A 230 -1.46 -9.39 2.35
N MET A 231 -2.11 -8.23 2.47
CA MET A 231 -2.98 -7.70 1.43
C MET A 231 -2.76 -6.20 1.21
N HIS A 232 -2.62 -5.81 -0.04
CA HIS A 232 -2.66 -4.41 -0.48
C HIS A 232 -4.11 -4.05 -0.78
N CYS A 233 -4.86 -3.70 0.24
CA CYS A 233 -6.28 -3.41 0.17
C CYS A 233 -6.69 -2.37 1.22
N SER A 234 -7.83 -1.72 1.01
CA SER A 234 -8.55 -1.03 2.08
C SER A 234 -9.60 -1.95 2.71
N ALA A 235 -10.01 -1.65 3.94
CA ALA A 235 -10.98 -2.45 4.67
C ALA A 235 -11.88 -1.58 5.55
N ASN A 236 -13.15 -1.97 5.63
CA ASN A 236 -14.14 -1.35 6.51
C ASN A 236 -15.06 -2.39 7.15
N VAL A 237 -15.78 -1.98 8.16
CA VAL A 237 -16.76 -2.83 8.88
C VAL A 237 -18.07 -2.09 9.06
N GLY A 238 -19.19 -2.78 8.78
CA GLY A 238 -20.54 -2.29 9.00
C GLY A 238 -20.99 -2.42 10.46
N GLU A 239 -22.18 -1.88 10.75
CA GLU A 239 -22.79 -1.90 12.09
C GLU A 239 -23.02 -3.32 12.62
N ASP A 240 -23.30 -4.28 11.73
CA ASP A 240 -23.52 -5.69 12.06
C ASP A 240 -22.21 -6.49 12.19
N GLY A 241 -21.06 -5.83 12.10
CA GLY A 241 -19.75 -6.47 12.19
C GLY A 241 -19.29 -7.12 10.87
N ASP A 242 -20.00 -6.88 9.78
CA ASP A 242 -19.69 -7.38 8.44
C ASP A 242 -18.48 -6.63 7.85
N VAL A 243 -17.40 -7.35 7.62
CA VAL A 243 -16.16 -6.79 7.09
C VAL A 243 -16.13 -6.92 5.58
N ALA A 244 -15.76 -5.83 4.90
CA ALA A 244 -15.48 -5.80 3.47
C ALA A 244 -14.04 -5.34 3.21
N ILE A 245 -13.37 -5.99 2.26
CA ILE A 245 -12.03 -5.63 1.81
C ILE A 245 -12.05 -5.28 0.32
N PHE A 246 -11.32 -4.23 -0.04
CA PHE A 246 -11.31 -3.65 -1.38
C PHE A 246 -9.88 -3.64 -1.92
N PHE A 247 -9.64 -4.43 -2.94
CA PHE A 247 -8.42 -4.39 -3.73
C PHE A 247 -8.59 -3.47 -4.92
N GLY A 248 -7.53 -2.81 -5.35
CA GLY A 248 -7.56 -1.98 -6.53
C GLY A 248 -6.31 -1.14 -6.68
N LEU A 249 -5.92 -0.89 -7.90
CA LEU A 249 -4.81 0.00 -8.24
C LEU A 249 -5.22 1.46 -8.20
N SER A 250 -4.25 2.37 -8.33
CA SER A 250 -4.52 3.81 -8.38
C SER A 250 -5.54 4.15 -9.49
N GLY A 251 -6.52 4.99 -9.17
CA GLY A 251 -7.55 5.41 -10.12
C GLY A 251 -8.78 4.51 -10.24
N THR A 252 -8.80 3.35 -9.56
CA THR A 252 -9.98 2.45 -9.55
C THR A 252 -11.06 2.88 -8.54
N GLY A 253 -10.77 3.83 -7.67
CA GLY A 253 -11.71 4.32 -6.66
C GLY A 253 -11.61 3.60 -5.31
N LYS A 254 -10.53 2.87 -5.04
CA LYS A 254 -10.33 2.12 -3.76
C LYS A 254 -10.65 2.97 -2.53
N THR A 255 -10.00 4.10 -2.35
CA THR A 255 -10.23 4.99 -1.20
C THR A 255 -11.64 5.54 -1.16
N THR A 256 -12.16 6.04 -2.29
CA THR A 256 -13.49 6.66 -2.38
C THR A 256 -14.61 5.65 -2.09
N LEU A 257 -14.46 4.40 -2.52
CA LEU A 257 -15.49 3.36 -2.37
C LEU A 257 -15.43 2.64 -1.04
N SER A 258 -14.25 2.56 -0.41
CA SER A 258 -14.08 1.98 0.92
C SER A 258 -14.43 2.95 2.05
N THR A 259 -14.45 4.26 1.77
CA THR A 259 -14.90 5.30 2.70
C THR A 259 -16.40 5.49 2.56
N ASP A 260 -17.14 4.94 3.51
CA ASP A 260 -18.60 5.03 3.60
C ASP A 260 -18.98 5.59 4.97
N PRO A 261 -19.79 6.66 5.07
CA PRO A 261 -20.23 7.20 6.36
C PRO A 261 -20.94 6.18 7.27
N LYS A 262 -21.51 5.12 6.68
CA LYS A 262 -22.22 4.06 7.41
C LYS A 262 -21.31 2.93 7.89
N ARG A 263 -20.03 2.95 7.52
CA ARG A 263 -19.10 1.88 7.82
C ARG A 263 -17.81 2.45 8.41
N GLN A 264 -17.30 1.83 9.45
CA GLN A 264 -16.07 2.29 10.10
C GLN A 264 -14.84 1.82 9.32
N LEU A 265 -13.90 2.72 9.09
CA LEU A 265 -12.64 2.40 8.44
C LEU A 265 -11.75 1.54 9.36
N ILE A 266 -11.29 0.39 8.87
CA ILE A 266 -10.22 -0.39 9.51
C ILE A 266 -8.87 0.19 9.06
N GLY A 267 -8.71 0.41 7.76
CA GLY A 267 -7.54 1.05 7.16
C GLY A 267 -7.72 1.24 5.65
N ASP A 268 -6.87 2.07 5.05
CA ASP A 268 -7.02 2.50 3.66
C ASP A 268 -6.09 1.81 2.65
N ASP A 269 -5.04 1.07 3.11
CA ASP A 269 -4.00 0.61 2.18
C ASP A 269 -3.43 -0.80 2.44
N GLU A 270 -3.09 -1.18 3.69
CA GLU A 270 -2.35 -2.42 3.99
C GLU A 270 -2.97 -3.19 5.16
N HIS A 271 -3.32 -4.46 4.93
CA HIS A 271 -3.99 -5.29 5.93
C HIS A 271 -3.44 -6.71 5.98
N GLY A 272 -3.57 -7.31 7.17
CA GLY A 272 -3.45 -8.75 7.36
C GLY A 272 -4.81 -9.40 7.60
N TRP A 273 -4.86 -10.72 7.36
CA TRP A 273 -6.01 -11.54 7.72
C TRP A 273 -5.51 -12.84 8.32
N ASP A 274 -5.67 -12.96 9.62
CA ASP A 274 -5.27 -14.12 10.41
C ASP A 274 -6.47 -14.88 11.00
N ASP A 275 -6.26 -15.66 12.04
CA ASP A 275 -7.30 -16.47 12.66
C ASP A 275 -8.31 -15.63 13.47
N ASP A 276 -7.95 -14.40 13.84
CA ASP A 276 -8.83 -13.48 14.56
C ASP A 276 -9.63 -12.55 13.62
N GLY A 277 -9.24 -12.46 12.35
CA GLY A 277 -9.90 -11.60 11.35
C GLY A 277 -8.97 -10.65 10.62
N VAL A 278 -9.52 -9.55 10.11
CA VAL A 278 -8.81 -8.53 9.32
C VAL A 278 -8.26 -7.45 10.24
N PHE A 279 -7.00 -7.08 10.06
CA PHE A 279 -6.33 -6.05 10.84
C PHE A 279 -5.45 -5.15 9.97
N ASN A 280 -5.40 -3.87 10.33
CA ASN A 280 -4.56 -2.88 9.66
C ASN A 280 -3.08 -3.08 10.03
N PHE A 281 -2.16 -2.90 9.07
CA PHE A 281 -0.74 -2.85 9.38
C PHE A 281 -0.30 -1.50 9.91
N GLU A 282 -1.08 -0.46 9.63
CA GLU A 282 -0.71 0.93 9.80
C GLU A 282 -1.43 1.60 10.97
N GLY A 283 -0.78 2.62 11.53
CA GLY A 283 -1.35 3.50 12.53
C GLY A 283 -1.82 4.85 11.98
N GLY A 284 -1.79 5.02 10.67
CA GLY A 284 -2.16 6.25 9.97
C GLY A 284 -2.51 6.03 8.52
N CYS A 285 -2.74 7.11 7.81
CA CYS A 285 -3.05 7.13 6.39
C CYS A 285 -2.01 7.94 5.60
N TYR A 286 -1.77 7.54 4.34
CA TYR A 286 -0.81 8.17 3.44
C TYR A 286 -1.45 8.51 2.10
N ALA A 287 -2.13 9.65 2.06
CA ALA A 287 -2.98 10.05 0.95
C ALA A 287 -2.25 10.92 -0.09
N LYS A 288 -2.70 10.87 -1.34
CA LYS A 288 -2.33 11.85 -2.36
C LYS A 288 -3.03 13.17 -2.10
N THR A 289 -2.33 14.28 -2.37
CA THR A 289 -2.87 15.62 -2.14
C THR A 289 -2.91 16.49 -3.40
N ILE A 290 -2.44 15.97 -4.54
CA ILE A 290 -2.56 16.72 -5.79
C ILE A 290 -4.03 16.97 -6.13
N ARG A 291 -4.40 18.23 -6.39
CA ARG A 291 -5.78 18.68 -6.64
C ARG A 291 -6.77 18.33 -5.51
N LEU A 292 -6.26 18.24 -4.28
CA LEU A 292 -7.11 17.97 -3.12
C LEU A 292 -8.06 19.14 -2.88
N SER A 293 -9.35 18.87 -2.80
CA SER A 293 -10.35 19.86 -2.41
C SER A 293 -11.18 19.37 -1.22
N LYS A 294 -11.59 20.31 -0.40
CA LYS A 294 -12.42 20.03 0.79
C LYS A 294 -13.78 19.43 0.42
N GLU A 295 -14.32 19.83 -0.73
CA GLU A 295 -15.62 19.39 -1.22
C GLU A 295 -15.57 17.94 -1.75
N ALA A 296 -14.47 17.56 -2.43
CA ALA A 296 -14.33 16.25 -3.02
C ALA A 296 -13.88 15.19 -2.01
N GLU A 297 -12.93 15.54 -1.12
CA GLU A 297 -12.30 14.62 -0.16
C GLU A 297 -12.21 15.26 1.24
N PRO A 298 -13.36 15.51 1.89
CA PRO A 298 -13.41 16.25 3.15
C PRO A 298 -12.62 15.57 4.28
N ASP A 299 -12.60 14.25 4.34
CA ASP A 299 -11.92 13.51 5.41
C ASP A 299 -10.40 13.71 5.32
N ILE A 300 -9.81 13.60 4.11
CA ILE A 300 -8.39 13.84 3.89
C ILE A 300 -8.05 15.29 4.16
N TYR A 301 -8.84 16.23 3.62
CA TYR A 301 -8.60 17.67 3.80
C TYR A 301 -8.61 18.05 5.29
N ASN A 302 -9.62 17.60 6.04
CA ASN A 302 -9.75 17.91 7.47
C ASN A 302 -8.69 17.19 8.34
N ALA A 303 -8.10 16.10 7.84
CA ALA A 303 -6.99 15.43 8.52
C ALA A 303 -5.66 16.20 8.40
N ILE A 304 -5.54 17.15 7.47
CA ILE A 304 -4.37 18.03 7.33
C ILE A 304 -4.43 19.12 8.40
N ARG A 305 -3.85 18.82 9.55
CA ARG A 305 -3.79 19.69 10.72
C ARG A 305 -2.53 19.37 11.51
N ARG A 306 -2.37 19.91 12.71
CA ARG A 306 -1.24 19.58 13.60
C ARG A 306 -1.05 18.06 13.67
N ASP A 307 0.21 17.60 13.64
CA ASP A 307 0.67 16.22 13.57
C ASP A 307 0.55 15.56 12.18
N ALA A 308 -0.01 16.21 11.17
CA ALA A 308 0.09 15.78 9.78
C ALA A 308 1.39 16.27 9.15
N LEU A 309 1.93 15.47 8.22
CA LEU A 309 3.17 15.77 7.48
C LEU A 309 2.90 15.70 5.98
N LEU A 310 3.10 16.84 5.30
CA LEU A 310 3.02 16.96 3.85
C LEU A 310 4.39 16.69 3.22
N GLU A 311 4.42 15.93 2.13
CA GLU A 311 5.64 15.65 1.36
C GLU A 311 5.49 16.18 -0.07
N ASN A 312 6.43 17.03 -0.49
CA ASN A 312 6.54 17.60 -1.85
C ASN A 312 5.35 18.46 -2.29
N VAL A 313 4.53 18.90 -1.38
CA VAL A 313 3.46 19.86 -1.64
C VAL A 313 4.08 21.25 -1.71
N THR A 314 3.69 22.05 -2.69
CA THR A 314 4.14 23.43 -2.80
C THR A 314 3.57 24.27 -1.68
N VAL A 315 4.46 24.92 -0.93
CA VAL A 315 4.12 25.79 0.20
C VAL A 315 4.95 27.08 0.09
N THR A 316 4.30 28.22 0.28
CA THR A 316 5.00 29.52 0.32
C THR A 316 5.81 29.65 1.62
N GLU A 317 6.71 30.65 1.70
CA GLU A 317 7.43 30.99 2.93
C GLU A 317 6.49 31.35 4.11
N GLN A 318 5.26 31.78 3.81
CA GLN A 318 4.23 32.09 4.78
C GLN A 318 3.36 30.87 5.17
N GLY A 319 3.70 29.68 4.66
CA GLY A 319 2.98 28.45 4.97
C GLY A 319 1.69 28.24 4.18
N ILE A 320 1.41 29.03 3.16
CA ILE A 320 0.22 28.86 2.31
C ILE A 320 0.42 27.68 1.37
N ILE A 321 -0.55 26.77 1.35
CA ILE A 321 -0.49 25.52 0.61
C ILE A 321 -1.10 25.69 -0.78
N ASP A 322 -0.43 25.16 -1.81
CA ASP A 322 -0.97 25.00 -3.16
C ASP A 322 -1.05 23.52 -3.53
N PHE A 323 -2.25 22.94 -3.43
CA PHE A 323 -2.52 21.55 -3.80
C PHE A 323 -2.62 21.35 -5.32
N ASP A 324 -2.77 22.41 -6.12
CA ASP A 324 -2.89 22.32 -7.58
C ASP A 324 -1.53 22.30 -8.28
N ASP A 325 -0.48 22.72 -7.60
CA ASP A 325 0.88 22.75 -8.16
C ASP A 325 1.50 21.35 -8.22
N GLY A 326 1.49 20.75 -9.40
CA GLY A 326 2.19 19.51 -9.74
C GLY A 326 3.55 19.71 -10.41
N SER A 327 4.13 20.92 -10.40
CA SER A 327 5.37 21.25 -11.13
C SER A 327 6.56 20.41 -10.68
N LYS A 328 6.66 20.11 -9.40
CA LYS A 328 7.69 19.23 -8.84
C LYS A 328 7.33 17.75 -9.06
N THR A 329 6.12 17.38 -8.73
CA THR A 329 5.59 16.01 -8.83
C THR A 329 4.07 15.99 -8.70
N GLU A 330 3.41 15.08 -9.42
CA GLU A 330 2.00 14.76 -9.14
C GLU A 330 1.83 13.77 -7.96
N ASN A 331 2.93 13.29 -7.38
CA ASN A 331 2.93 12.39 -6.23
C ASN A 331 3.09 13.14 -4.91
N THR A 332 2.43 14.29 -4.78
CA THR A 332 2.34 14.99 -3.50
C THR A 332 1.56 14.17 -2.49
N ARG A 333 2.01 14.15 -1.24
CA ARG A 333 1.46 13.28 -0.20
C ARG A 333 1.20 14.00 1.11
N VAL A 334 0.32 13.41 1.91
CA VAL A 334 0.18 13.70 3.33
C VAL A 334 0.15 12.40 4.12
N SER A 335 0.91 12.34 5.20
CA SER A 335 0.74 11.33 6.25
C SER A 335 0.11 11.95 7.49
N TYR A 336 -0.81 11.21 8.11
CA TYR A 336 -1.47 11.62 9.36
C TYR A 336 -1.88 10.41 10.19
N PRO A 337 -1.93 10.54 11.54
CA PRO A 337 -2.39 9.44 12.38
C PRO A 337 -3.86 9.12 12.08
N ILE A 338 -4.23 7.83 12.13
CA ILE A 338 -5.57 7.36 11.73
C ILE A 338 -6.70 8.03 12.53
N TYR A 339 -6.42 8.44 13.78
CA TYR A 339 -7.41 9.12 14.63
C TYR A 339 -7.73 10.57 14.18
N HIS A 340 -7.08 11.09 13.12
CA HIS A 340 -7.53 12.29 12.44
C HIS A 340 -8.80 12.07 11.63
N ILE A 341 -9.15 10.82 11.34
CA ILE A 341 -10.42 10.41 10.74
C ILE A 341 -11.38 10.02 11.86
N ASP A 342 -12.61 10.54 11.82
CA ASP A 342 -13.59 10.35 12.90
C ASP A 342 -14.21 8.95 12.87
N ASN A 343 -14.56 8.45 11.66
CA ASN A 343 -15.29 7.20 11.47
C ASN A 343 -14.34 6.00 11.27
N ILE A 344 -13.61 5.68 12.34
CA ILE A 344 -12.65 4.54 12.36
C ILE A 344 -13.03 3.50 13.40
N VAL A 345 -12.55 2.29 13.23
CA VAL A 345 -12.64 1.23 14.23
C VAL A 345 -11.78 1.56 15.45
N LYS A 346 -12.35 1.47 16.65
CA LYS A 346 -11.68 1.77 17.93
C LYS A 346 -11.84 0.60 18.90
N PRO A 347 -10.90 0.41 19.86
CA PRO A 347 -9.66 1.15 20.10
C PRO A 347 -8.50 0.72 19.19
N ILE A 348 -8.62 -0.43 18.53
CA ILE A 348 -7.59 -1.05 17.68
C ILE A 348 -8.16 -1.23 16.28
N SER A 349 -7.39 -0.93 15.25
CA SER A 349 -7.79 -1.04 13.84
C SER A 349 -7.85 -2.51 13.38
N LYS A 350 -8.78 -3.29 13.93
CA LYS A 350 -9.07 -4.67 13.53
C LYS A 350 -10.56 -4.98 13.69
N ALA A 351 -11.04 -5.98 12.95
CA ALA A 351 -12.41 -6.48 13.03
C ALA A 351 -12.43 -8.00 12.79
N GLY A 352 -13.61 -8.58 12.66
CA GLY A 352 -13.77 -10.02 12.37
C GLY A 352 -13.28 -10.41 10.97
N HIS A 353 -13.62 -11.62 10.56
CA HIS A 353 -13.28 -12.13 9.23
C HIS A 353 -14.02 -11.37 8.14
N ALA A 354 -13.36 -11.19 6.99
CA ALA A 354 -14.02 -10.60 5.83
C ALA A 354 -15.16 -11.50 5.34
N GLN A 355 -16.25 -10.87 4.94
CA GLN A 355 -17.42 -11.51 4.33
C GLN A 355 -17.52 -11.16 2.85
N LYS A 356 -17.04 -9.98 2.46
CA LYS A 356 -17.03 -9.53 1.06
C LYS A 356 -15.62 -9.12 0.66
N VAL A 357 -15.17 -9.65 -0.48
CA VAL A 357 -13.88 -9.35 -1.11
C VAL A 357 -14.17 -8.71 -2.46
N ILE A 358 -13.76 -7.47 -2.64
CA ILE A 358 -14.10 -6.68 -3.82
C ILE A 358 -12.82 -6.33 -4.58
N PHE A 359 -12.72 -6.79 -5.83
CA PHE A 359 -11.65 -6.42 -6.75
C PHE A 359 -12.11 -5.27 -7.63
N LEU A 360 -11.56 -4.09 -7.44
CA LEU A 360 -11.83 -2.92 -8.25
C LEU A 360 -10.92 -2.90 -9.47
N THR A 361 -11.51 -2.78 -10.63
CA THR A 361 -10.81 -2.59 -11.90
C THR A 361 -11.36 -1.37 -12.62
N ALA A 362 -10.58 -0.77 -13.52
CA ALA A 362 -11.07 0.24 -14.44
C ALA A 362 -10.75 -0.22 -15.85
N ASP A 363 -11.71 -0.86 -16.51
CA ASP A 363 -11.56 -1.33 -17.88
C ASP A 363 -11.83 -0.18 -18.87
N ALA A 364 -10.85 0.12 -19.71
CA ALA A 364 -10.96 1.13 -20.75
C ALA A 364 -11.45 0.54 -22.11
N PHE A 365 -11.61 -0.77 -22.19
CA PHE A 365 -12.10 -1.45 -23.41
C PHE A 365 -13.63 -1.54 -23.45
N GLY A 366 -14.30 -1.35 -22.31
CA GLY A 366 -15.74 -1.50 -22.18
C GLY A 366 -16.23 -2.95 -22.24
N VAL A 367 -15.37 -3.90 -21.96
CA VAL A 367 -15.61 -5.35 -22.09
C VAL A 367 -16.12 -5.96 -20.80
N LEU A 368 -15.50 -5.60 -19.68
CA LEU A 368 -15.84 -6.17 -18.38
C LEU A 368 -17.16 -5.62 -17.86
N PRO A 369 -18.04 -6.48 -17.29
CA PRO A 369 -19.29 -6.02 -16.70
C PRO A 369 -19.02 -5.10 -15.49
N PRO A 370 -19.97 -4.22 -15.14
CA PRO A 370 -19.89 -3.38 -13.96
C PRO A 370 -19.71 -4.17 -12.67
N VAL A 371 -20.28 -5.37 -12.60
CA VAL A 371 -20.11 -6.30 -11.48
C VAL A 371 -20.22 -7.74 -11.91
N SER A 372 -19.42 -8.60 -11.29
CA SER A 372 -19.51 -10.06 -11.44
C SER A 372 -19.19 -10.75 -10.12
N LYS A 373 -19.94 -11.78 -9.77
CA LYS A 373 -19.58 -12.72 -8.70
C LYS A 373 -18.53 -13.69 -9.23
N LEU A 374 -17.48 -13.98 -8.43
CA LEU A 374 -16.37 -14.82 -8.82
C LEU A 374 -16.42 -16.18 -8.11
N THR A 375 -16.09 -17.25 -8.83
CA THR A 375 -15.76 -18.55 -8.21
C THR A 375 -14.43 -18.46 -7.46
N PRO A 376 -14.07 -19.42 -6.58
CA PRO A 376 -12.76 -19.44 -5.95
C PRO A 376 -11.59 -19.42 -6.94
N GLU A 377 -11.69 -20.15 -8.05
CA GLU A 377 -10.66 -20.21 -9.09
C GLU A 377 -10.57 -18.88 -9.86
N GLN A 378 -11.72 -18.28 -10.22
CA GLN A 378 -11.76 -16.95 -10.81
C GLN A 378 -11.22 -15.89 -9.87
N THR A 379 -11.48 -16.02 -8.56
CA THR A 379 -10.92 -15.12 -7.54
C THR A 379 -9.40 -15.16 -7.58
N LYS A 380 -8.78 -16.34 -7.57
CA LYS A 380 -7.32 -16.49 -7.70
C LYS A 380 -6.80 -15.91 -9.01
N TYR A 381 -7.48 -16.22 -10.14
CA TYR A 381 -7.08 -15.75 -11.46
C TYR A 381 -7.07 -14.21 -11.56
N HIS A 382 -8.17 -13.56 -11.14
CA HIS A 382 -8.28 -12.10 -11.18
C HIS A 382 -7.39 -11.41 -10.15
N PHE A 383 -7.18 -12.03 -8.99
CA PHE A 383 -6.22 -11.55 -8.00
C PHE A 383 -4.78 -11.57 -8.52
N LEU A 384 -4.37 -12.66 -9.19
CA LEU A 384 -3.07 -12.77 -9.85
C LEU A 384 -2.91 -11.80 -11.02
N SER A 385 -3.99 -11.54 -11.75
CA SER A 385 -3.97 -10.58 -12.85
C SER A 385 -3.86 -9.14 -12.35
N GLY A 386 -4.64 -8.74 -11.34
CA GLY A 386 -4.64 -7.38 -10.80
C GLY A 386 -4.80 -6.34 -11.89
N PHE A 387 -5.81 -6.53 -12.76
CA PHE A 387 -5.99 -5.73 -13.98
C PHE A 387 -6.60 -4.36 -13.71
N THR A 388 -6.09 -3.36 -14.38
CA THR A 388 -6.74 -2.06 -14.59
C THR A 388 -6.20 -1.39 -15.84
N ALA A 389 -6.87 -0.36 -16.35
CA ALA A 389 -6.29 0.56 -17.31
C ALA A 389 -5.81 1.83 -16.58
N LYS A 390 -4.54 2.18 -16.75
CA LYS A 390 -4.03 3.49 -16.34
C LYS A 390 -4.66 4.56 -17.22
N LEU A 391 -5.21 5.59 -16.60
CA LEU A 391 -5.87 6.68 -17.30
C LEU A 391 -4.85 7.67 -17.86
N ALA A 392 -5.19 8.32 -18.98
CA ALA A 392 -4.43 9.46 -19.49
C ALA A 392 -4.34 10.56 -18.39
N GLY A 393 -3.13 11.07 -18.15
CA GLY A 393 -2.89 12.12 -17.15
C GLY A 393 -2.84 11.64 -15.70
N THR A 394 -2.97 10.36 -15.39
CA THR A 394 -2.85 9.84 -14.01
C THR A 394 -1.40 9.53 -13.61
N GLU A 395 -0.53 9.32 -14.60
CA GLU A 395 0.92 9.16 -14.42
C GLU A 395 1.65 9.89 -15.55
N ARG A 396 2.87 10.38 -15.27
CA ARG A 396 3.70 11.08 -16.25
C ARG A 396 3.98 10.19 -17.47
N GLY A 397 3.60 10.66 -18.65
CA GLY A 397 3.82 9.96 -19.93
C GLY A 397 2.68 9.05 -20.37
N ILE A 398 1.59 8.96 -19.62
CA ILE A 398 0.38 8.24 -20.02
C ILE A 398 -0.55 9.21 -20.73
N THR A 399 -0.64 9.12 -22.06
CA THR A 399 -1.49 9.96 -22.92
C THR A 399 -2.78 9.27 -23.35
N GLU A 400 -2.83 7.94 -23.27
CA GLU A 400 -3.99 7.12 -23.58
C GLU A 400 -4.19 6.03 -22.50
N PRO A 401 -5.42 5.51 -22.31
CA PRO A 401 -5.66 4.41 -21.38
C PRO A 401 -4.78 3.21 -21.72
N THR A 402 -3.93 2.80 -20.78
CA THR A 402 -2.96 1.73 -20.98
C THR A 402 -3.28 0.55 -20.05
N PRO A 403 -3.50 -0.67 -20.59
CA PRO A 403 -3.69 -1.87 -19.79
C PRO A 403 -2.51 -2.11 -18.85
N THR A 404 -2.80 -2.38 -17.61
CA THR A 404 -1.78 -2.64 -16.58
C THR A 404 -2.21 -3.84 -15.74
N PHE A 405 -1.25 -4.71 -15.47
CA PHE A 405 -1.41 -5.88 -14.61
C PHE A 405 -0.45 -5.79 -13.44
N SER A 406 -0.96 -6.04 -12.24
CA SER A 406 -0.18 -6.01 -11.01
C SER A 406 -0.67 -7.10 -10.07
N ALA A 407 0.05 -8.22 -9.99
CA ALA A 407 -0.30 -9.35 -9.15
C ALA A 407 -0.65 -8.91 -7.73
N ALA A 408 -1.71 -9.46 -7.18
CA ALA A 408 -2.24 -9.13 -5.86
C ALA A 408 -2.51 -7.62 -5.66
N PHE A 409 -2.71 -6.87 -6.76
CA PHE A 409 -2.83 -5.40 -6.77
C PHE A 409 -1.65 -4.67 -6.11
N GLY A 410 -0.51 -5.35 -5.97
CA GLY A 410 0.67 -4.83 -5.28
C GLY A 410 1.97 -5.53 -5.68
N ALA A 411 2.16 -5.88 -6.95
CA ALA A 411 3.28 -6.69 -7.45
C ALA A 411 4.66 -6.21 -6.98
N ALA A 412 4.87 -4.89 -6.87
CA ALA A 412 6.14 -4.30 -6.44
C ALA A 412 6.53 -4.65 -4.98
N PHE A 413 5.57 -5.13 -4.19
CA PHE A 413 5.76 -5.45 -2.76
C PHE A 413 5.81 -6.94 -2.48
N LEU A 414 5.52 -7.78 -3.47
CA LEU A 414 5.51 -9.23 -3.30
C LEU A 414 6.94 -9.76 -3.20
N THR A 415 7.18 -10.57 -2.20
CA THR A 415 8.47 -11.20 -1.93
C THR A 415 8.46 -12.70 -2.19
N LEU A 416 7.28 -13.32 -2.13
CA LEU A 416 7.05 -14.73 -2.46
C LEU A 416 6.42 -14.83 -3.86
N HIS A 417 6.38 -16.04 -4.40
CA HIS A 417 5.68 -16.27 -5.68
C HIS A 417 4.20 -15.88 -5.56
N PRO A 418 3.64 -15.11 -6.53
CA PRO A 418 2.28 -14.57 -6.43
C PRO A 418 1.18 -15.58 -6.15
N THR A 419 1.31 -16.82 -6.63
CA THR A 419 0.33 -17.89 -6.37
C THR A 419 0.14 -18.20 -4.88
N GLN A 420 1.17 -18.01 -4.06
CA GLN A 420 1.06 -18.23 -2.61
C GLN A 420 0.10 -17.24 -1.94
N TYR A 421 0.10 -15.98 -2.39
CA TYR A 421 -0.84 -14.96 -1.88
C TYR A 421 -2.29 -15.28 -2.26
N ALA A 422 -2.50 -15.72 -3.51
CA ALA A 422 -3.81 -16.11 -4.01
C ALA A 422 -4.36 -17.33 -3.24
N GLU A 423 -3.51 -18.32 -3.00
CA GLU A 423 -3.86 -19.52 -2.25
C GLU A 423 -4.28 -19.19 -0.81
N VAL A 424 -3.47 -18.39 -0.10
CA VAL A 424 -3.76 -18.01 1.29
C VAL A 424 -5.03 -17.18 1.36
N LEU A 425 -5.23 -16.19 0.46
CA LEU A 425 -6.44 -15.38 0.42
C LEU A 425 -7.69 -16.25 0.26
N VAL A 426 -7.72 -17.11 -0.76
CA VAL A 426 -8.90 -17.96 -1.04
C VAL A 426 -9.13 -18.99 0.08
N LYS A 427 -8.07 -19.53 0.68
CA LYS A 427 -8.19 -20.39 1.86
C LYS A 427 -8.90 -19.68 3.03
N ARG A 428 -8.54 -18.43 3.31
CA ARG A 428 -9.20 -17.58 4.32
C ARG A 428 -10.66 -17.30 3.96
N MET A 429 -10.92 -17.00 2.69
CA MET A 429 -12.29 -16.77 2.20
C MET A 429 -13.17 -18.00 2.37
N VAL A 430 -12.69 -19.18 1.96
CA VAL A 430 -13.44 -20.44 2.11
C VAL A 430 -13.73 -20.73 3.58
N ALA A 431 -12.74 -20.53 4.45
CA ALA A 431 -12.90 -20.77 5.89
C ALA A 431 -13.93 -19.83 6.55
N SER A 432 -14.03 -18.59 6.08
CA SER A 432 -14.99 -17.59 6.62
C SER A 432 -16.32 -17.54 5.87
N GLY A 433 -16.45 -18.24 4.74
CA GLY A 433 -17.61 -18.13 3.85
C GLY A 433 -17.67 -16.82 3.08
N ALA A 434 -16.54 -16.14 2.92
CA ALA A 434 -16.46 -14.87 2.18
C ALA A 434 -16.70 -15.06 0.68
N GLU A 435 -17.35 -14.10 0.07
CA GLU A 435 -17.65 -14.05 -1.37
C GLU A 435 -16.81 -12.98 -2.06
N ALA A 436 -16.40 -13.26 -3.30
CA ALA A 436 -15.62 -12.34 -4.10
C ALA A 436 -16.41 -11.77 -5.28
N TYR A 437 -16.14 -10.49 -5.56
CA TYR A 437 -16.75 -9.75 -6.66
C TYR A 437 -15.69 -8.97 -7.43
N LEU A 438 -15.81 -8.97 -8.77
CA LEU A 438 -15.09 -8.07 -9.65
C LEU A 438 -15.99 -6.88 -9.93
N VAL A 439 -15.57 -5.67 -9.63
CA VAL A 439 -16.31 -4.43 -9.86
C VAL A 439 -15.53 -3.54 -10.80
N ASN A 440 -16.13 -3.26 -11.97
CA ASN A 440 -15.54 -2.39 -12.97
C ASN A 440 -16.03 -0.95 -12.79
N THR A 441 -15.11 -0.04 -12.47
CA THR A 441 -15.33 1.41 -12.34
C THR A 441 -14.89 2.19 -13.59
N GLY A 442 -14.52 1.47 -14.66
CA GLY A 442 -14.03 2.02 -15.92
C GLY A 442 -15.14 2.42 -16.88
N TRP A 443 -14.98 2.09 -18.15
CA TRP A 443 -15.86 2.47 -19.24
C TRP A 443 -16.74 1.31 -19.69
N ASN A 444 -17.83 1.65 -20.37
CA ASN A 444 -18.67 0.71 -21.10
C ASN A 444 -18.51 0.91 -22.62
N GLY A 445 -19.21 0.12 -23.42
CA GLY A 445 -19.14 0.16 -24.89
C GLY A 445 -19.58 1.47 -25.54
N THR A 446 -20.30 2.34 -24.81
CA THR A 446 -20.65 3.69 -25.29
C THR A 446 -19.49 4.69 -25.20
N GLY A 447 -18.35 4.28 -24.66
CA GLY A 447 -17.21 5.16 -24.38
C GLY A 447 -17.42 6.07 -23.16
N LYS A 448 -18.47 5.86 -22.37
CA LYS A 448 -18.73 6.58 -21.13
C LYS A 448 -18.22 5.79 -19.93
N ARG A 449 -17.67 6.48 -18.95
CA ARG A 449 -17.31 5.88 -17.68
C ARG A 449 -18.57 5.51 -16.89
N ILE A 450 -18.56 4.33 -16.25
CA ILE A 450 -19.62 3.90 -15.33
C ILE A 450 -19.75 4.97 -14.24
N SER A 451 -20.99 5.40 -13.96
CA SER A 451 -21.21 6.49 -13.02
C SER A 451 -20.84 6.09 -11.59
N ILE A 452 -20.41 7.07 -10.80
CA ILE A 452 -20.17 6.84 -9.36
C ILE A 452 -21.45 6.43 -8.63
N GLN A 453 -22.61 6.89 -9.10
CA GLN A 453 -23.90 6.53 -8.55
C GLN A 453 -24.21 5.05 -8.77
N ASP A 454 -24.02 4.53 -10.00
CA ASP A 454 -24.20 3.11 -10.32
C ASP A 454 -23.18 2.25 -9.57
N THR A 455 -21.92 2.68 -9.51
CA THR A 455 -20.86 1.99 -8.76
C THR A 455 -21.20 1.89 -7.26
N ARG A 456 -21.69 2.96 -6.64
CA ARG A 456 -22.13 2.93 -5.24
C ARG A 456 -23.35 2.04 -5.05
N GLY A 457 -24.31 2.06 -5.98
CA GLY A 457 -25.45 1.13 -5.97
C GLY A 457 -25.02 -0.34 -6.03
N ILE A 458 -24.01 -0.65 -6.85
CA ILE A 458 -23.40 -1.99 -6.92
C ILE A 458 -22.74 -2.38 -5.60
N ILE A 459 -21.93 -1.49 -5.03
CA ILE A 459 -21.27 -1.74 -3.72
C ILE A 459 -22.32 -1.95 -2.62
N ASP A 460 -23.35 -1.10 -2.56
CA ASP A 460 -24.46 -1.26 -1.60
C ASP A 460 -25.12 -2.65 -1.75
N ALA A 461 -25.41 -3.08 -3.00
CA ALA A 461 -26.01 -4.38 -3.27
C ALA A 461 -25.13 -5.57 -2.89
N ILE A 462 -23.81 -5.44 -2.99
CA ILE A 462 -22.85 -6.44 -2.51
C ILE A 462 -22.87 -6.49 -0.97
N LEU A 463 -22.83 -5.34 -0.32
CA LEU A 463 -22.72 -5.23 1.13
C LEU A 463 -24.00 -5.65 1.85
N ASP A 464 -25.18 -5.30 1.32
CA ASP A 464 -26.48 -5.69 1.89
C ASP A 464 -26.98 -7.07 1.45
N GLY A 465 -26.25 -7.75 0.56
CA GLY A 465 -26.58 -9.08 0.04
C GLY A 465 -27.75 -9.11 -0.95
N SER A 466 -28.26 -7.96 -1.43
CA SER A 466 -29.32 -7.93 -2.44
C SER A 466 -28.86 -8.47 -3.80
N ILE A 467 -27.56 -8.41 -4.09
CA ILE A 467 -26.97 -9.01 -5.30
C ILE A 467 -27.17 -10.52 -5.36
N ASP A 468 -27.15 -11.21 -4.22
CA ASP A 468 -27.31 -12.67 -4.15
C ASP A 468 -28.75 -13.13 -4.44
N LYS A 469 -29.71 -12.20 -4.41
CA LYS A 469 -31.13 -12.44 -4.73
C LYS A 469 -31.46 -12.14 -6.20
N ALA A 470 -30.53 -11.53 -6.93
CA ALA A 470 -30.74 -11.17 -8.32
C ALA A 470 -30.68 -12.41 -9.22
N GLN A 471 -31.47 -12.39 -10.30
CA GLN A 471 -31.27 -13.37 -11.39
C GLN A 471 -29.96 -13.05 -12.09
N THR A 472 -29.24 -14.10 -12.48
CA THR A 472 -27.92 -13.96 -13.10
C THR A 472 -27.88 -14.56 -14.50
N LYS A 473 -26.87 -14.16 -15.26
CA LYS A 473 -26.48 -14.75 -16.55
C LYS A 473 -24.97 -14.80 -16.68
N ILE A 474 -24.46 -15.63 -17.58
CA ILE A 474 -23.02 -15.73 -17.85
C ILE A 474 -22.66 -14.90 -19.07
N ILE A 475 -21.65 -14.04 -18.94
CA ILE A 475 -21.04 -13.31 -20.06
C ILE A 475 -19.93 -14.20 -20.66
N PRO A 476 -19.96 -14.46 -21.98
CA PRO A 476 -18.97 -15.31 -22.64
C PRO A 476 -17.55 -14.70 -22.60
N THR A 477 -16.58 -15.41 -23.12
CA THR A 477 -15.15 -15.10 -23.16
C THR A 477 -14.51 -15.12 -21.78
N PHE A 478 -14.97 -14.31 -20.82
CA PHE A 478 -14.48 -14.29 -19.43
C PHE A 478 -15.27 -15.19 -18.49
N ASN A 479 -16.37 -15.78 -18.92
CA ASN A 479 -17.28 -16.65 -18.15
C ASN A 479 -17.73 -16.03 -16.83
N LEU A 480 -17.99 -14.73 -16.84
CA LEU A 480 -18.36 -13.95 -15.65
C LEU A 480 -19.86 -14.02 -15.39
N GLU A 481 -20.23 -14.35 -14.17
CA GLU A 481 -21.62 -14.33 -13.70
C GLU A 481 -22.03 -12.91 -13.32
N VAL A 482 -23.08 -12.39 -13.99
CA VAL A 482 -23.55 -11.02 -13.81
C VAL A 482 -25.02 -10.99 -13.42
N PRO A 483 -25.44 -10.08 -12.53
CA PRO A 483 -26.86 -9.87 -12.24
C PRO A 483 -27.57 -9.21 -13.43
N THR A 484 -28.85 -9.52 -13.60
CA THR A 484 -29.69 -8.91 -14.66
C THR A 484 -30.37 -7.61 -14.19
N SER A 485 -30.46 -7.40 -12.88
CA SER A 485 -30.96 -6.16 -12.27
C SER A 485 -30.42 -6.01 -10.86
N LEU A 486 -30.18 -4.77 -10.43
CA LEU A 486 -29.80 -4.41 -9.05
C LEU A 486 -30.56 -3.16 -8.61
N PRO A 487 -30.85 -3.00 -7.30
CA PRO A 487 -31.44 -1.77 -6.77
C PRO A 487 -30.57 -0.55 -7.08
N LYS A 488 -31.17 0.54 -7.51
CA LYS A 488 -30.49 1.83 -7.79
C LYS A 488 -29.39 1.81 -8.86
N VAL A 489 -29.32 0.76 -9.66
CA VAL A 489 -28.37 0.61 -10.78
C VAL A 489 -29.14 0.56 -12.09
N ASP A 490 -28.66 1.26 -13.11
CA ASP A 490 -29.22 1.19 -14.43
C ASP A 490 -29.05 -0.26 -15.00
N PRO A 491 -30.13 -1.01 -15.22
CA PRO A 491 -30.02 -2.39 -15.70
C PRO A 491 -29.40 -2.50 -17.10
N THR A 492 -29.42 -1.44 -17.90
CA THR A 492 -28.90 -1.44 -19.28
C THR A 492 -27.36 -1.51 -19.34
N ILE A 493 -26.67 -1.21 -18.25
CA ILE A 493 -25.20 -1.28 -18.20
C ILE A 493 -24.68 -2.63 -17.68
N LEU A 494 -25.52 -3.44 -17.01
CA LEU A 494 -25.08 -4.66 -16.33
C LEU A 494 -24.54 -5.74 -17.27
N ASP A 495 -25.08 -5.82 -18.48
CA ASP A 495 -24.48 -6.62 -19.55
C ASP A 495 -23.68 -5.70 -20.49
N PRO A 496 -22.37 -5.78 -20.53
CA PRO A 496 -21.56 -4.88 -21.35
C PRO A 496 -21.86 -4.99 -22.85
N ARG A 497 -22.39 -6.14 -23.32
CA ARG A 497 -22.79 -6.34 -24.72
C ARG A 497 -23.92 -5.42 -25.17
N ASP A 498 -24.80 -5.07 -24.23
CA ASP A 498 -25.94 -4.19 -24.49
C ASP A 498 -25.53 -2.71 -24.65
N THR A 499 -24.28 -2.38 -24.29
CA THR A 499 -23.72 -1.03 -24.43
C THR A 499 -22.99 -0.79 -25.76
N TYR A 500 -22.79 -1.83 -26.56
CA TYR A 500 -22.19 -1.78 -27.90
C TYR A 500 -23.26 -1.69 -29.00
N ALA A 501 -22.88 -1.21 -30.19
CA ALA A 501 -23.74 -1.19 -31.34
C ALA A 501 -24.07 -2.61 -31.83
N SER A 502 -23.20 -3.58 -31.60
CA SER A 502 -23.42 -4.99 -31.89
C SER A 502 -22.64 -5.91 -30.98
N THR A 503 -23.14 -7.13 -30.78
CA THR A 503 -22.43 -8.18 -30.03
C THR A 503 -21.09 -8.55 -30.70
N GLN A 504 -20.99 -8.43 -32.02
CA GLN A 504 -19.72 -8.69 -32.73
C GLN A 504 -18.65 -7.67 -32.41
N GLU A 505 -19.00 -6.40 -32.27
CA GLU A 505 -18.04 -5.37 -31.85
C GLU A 505 -17.55 -5.62 -30.42
N TRP A 506 -18.47 -5.96 -29.50
CA TRP A 506 -18.07 -6.35 -28.15
C TRP A 506 -17.15 -7.58 -28.17
N GLN A 507 -17.49 -8.63 -28.94
CA GLN A 507 -16.70 -9.85 -29.01
C GLN A 507 -15.26 -9.58 -29.50
N ALA A 508 -15.08 -8.75 -30.52
CA ALA A 508 -13.75 -8.38 -31.02
C ALA A 508 -12.90 -7.71 -29.90
N LYS A 509 -13.50 -6.78 -29.14
CA LYS A 509 -12.82 -6.15 -28.00
C LYS A 509 -12.57 -7.11 -26.84
N ALA A 510 -13.49 -8.04 -26.60
CA ALA A 510 -13.34 -9.08 -25.59
C ALA A 510 -12.18 -10.03 -25.93
N ASP A 511 -12.02 -10.40 -27.20
CA ASP A 511 -10.90 -11.24 -27.65
C ASP A 511 -9.55 -10.51 -27.54
N ASP A 512 -9.51 -9.21 -27.84
CA ASP A 512 -8.32 -8.38 -27.62
C ASP A 512 -7.92 -8.34 -26.14
N LEU A 513 -8.88 -8.05 -25.25
CA LEU A 513 -8.64 -8.01 -23.81
C LEU A 513 -8.26 -9.39 -23.26
N ALA A 514 -8.95 -10.46 -23.71
CA ALA A 514 -8.64 -11.83 -23.36
C ALA A 514 -7.19 -12.20 -23.70
N THR A 515 -6.69 -11.75 -24.87
CA THR A 515 -5.31 -11.95 -25.28
C THR A 515 -4.33 -11.33 -24.28
N LEU A 516 -4.61 -10.12 -23.80
CA LEU A 516 -3.76 -9.44 -22.80
C LEU A 516 -3.74 -10.20 -21.47
N PHE A 517 -4.90 -10.67 -21.00
CA PHE A 517 -5.00 -11.48 -19.78
C PHE A 517 -4.23 -12.80 -19.90
N ILE A 518 -4.41 -13.55 -20.99
CA ILE A 518 -3.74 -14.82 -21.24
C ILE A 518 -2.22 -14.62 -21.28
N ASN A 519 -1.75 -13.60 -22.01
CA ASN A 519 -0.32 -13.31 -22.12
C ASN A 519 0.28 -12.90 -20.77
N ASN A 520 -0.45 -12.10 -19.99
CA ASN A 520 0.00 -11.74 -18.65
C ASN A 520 0.03 -12.95 -17.70
N PHE A 521 -1.00 -13.80 -17.76
CA PHE A 521 -1.11 -14.95 -16.85
C PHE A 521 -0.07 -16.04 -17.10
N ALA A 522 0.47 -16.14 -18.30
CA ALA A 522 1.48 -17.13 -18.68
C ALA A 522 2.70 -17.15 -17.76
N GLN A 523 3.07 -16.00 -17.15
CA GLN A 523 4.19 -15.91 -16.21
C GLN A 523 3.96 -16.67 -14.89
N TYR A 524 2.72 -17.04 -14.56
CA TYR A 524 2.36 -17.76 -13.33
C TYR A 524 2.16 -19.26 -13.55
N THR A 525 2.37 -19.75 -14.79
CA THR A 525 2.19 -21.17 -15.14
C THR A 525 3.49 -21.99 -15.00
N ASP A 526 4.46 -21.47 -14.29
CA ASP A 526 5.72 -22.15 -13.98
C ASP A 526 5.56 -23.20 -12.85
N ASN A 527 4.46 -23.14 -12.10
CA ASN A 527 4.10 -24.12 -11.06
C ASN A 527 2.70 -24.72 -11.30
N ASP A 528 2.37 -25.77 -10.55
CA ASP A 528 1.12 -26.54 -10.74
C ASP A 528 -0.12 -25.76 -10.33
N GLU A 529 -0.03 -24.92 -9.30
CA GLU A 529 -1.14 -24.04 -8.90
C GLU A 529 -1.52 -23.07 -10.02
N GLY A 530 -0.55 -22.35 -10.58
CA GLY A 530 -0.80 -21.45 -11.69
C GLY A 530 -1.34 -22.15 -12.94
N LYS A 531 -0.83 -23.35 -13.27
CA LYS A 531 -1.36 -24.16 -14.39
C LYS A 531 -2.84 -24.51 -14.19
N SER A 532 -3.24 -24.87 -12.97
CA SER A 532 -4.62 -25.27 -12.67
C SER A 532 -5.62 -24.14 -12.86
N LEU A 533 -5.17 -22.88 -12.76
CA LEU A 533 -6.01 -21.69 -12.85
C LEU A 533 -6.23 -21.18 -14.28
N VAL A 534 -5.52 -21.71 -15.29
CA VAL A 534 -5.66 -21.24 -16.68
C VAL A 534 -7.10 -21.35 -17.18
N ALA A 535 -7.81 -22.40 -16.79
CA ALA A 535 -9.21 -22.61 -17.18
C ALA A 535 -10.19 -21.61 -16.54
N ALA A 536 -9.80 -20.95 -15.46
CA ALA A 536 -10.62 -19.92 -14.80
C ALA A 536 -10.49 -18.53 -15.45
N GLY A 537 -9.52 -18.37 -16.34
CA GLY A 537 -9.32 -17.17 -17.13
C GLY A 537 -10.17 -17.12 -18.38
N PRO A 538 -10.00 -16.07 -19.20
CA PRO A 538 -10.75 -15.92 -20.44
C PRO A 538 -10.43 -17.04 -21.43
N GLN A 539 -11.49 -17.47 -22.13
CA GLN A 539 -11.42 -18.46 -23.21
C GLN A 539 -11.82 -17.76 -24.50
N LYS A 540 -10.95 -17.74 -25.50
CA LYS A 540 -11.29 -17.20 -26.83
C LYS A 540 -12.31 -18.11 -27.52
N GLY A 541 -13.32 -17.49 -28.15
CA GLY A 541 -14.33 -18.20 -28.91
C GLY A 541 -13.80 -18.82 -30.21
#